data_c89f313767c20b18f998555786926fe0
#
_entry.id   c89f313767c20b18f998555786926fe0
#
_cell.length_a   1.000
_cell.length_b   1.000
_cell.length_c   1.000
_cell.angle_alpha   90.00
_cell.angle_beta   90.00
_cell.angle_gamma   90.00
#
_symmetry.space_group_name_H-M   'P 1'
#
loop_
_entity.id
_entity.type
_entity.pdbx_description
1 polymer ?
#
loop_
_entity_poly.entity_id
_entity_poly.type
_entity_poly.pdbx_seq_one_letter_code
_entity_poly.pdbx_strand_id
1 'polypeptide(L)'
;EIADIISNKKVAVYIGSHKNFTKDEEDALSAFAETNSIPVFCDHMAHYNGKNRIMLAQAFAMINLKDRPDIVIDIGGVSGEYYALNLFPNAEIWRITENGSFTYRFNYPVAKMFDCKEKYFFRLLINKSVQNNGYFDSVKNEIDRITEPDLPLCNSLIVSNLAKFIPAGSSLHHSVSNTKRNMNFHEFDNSIYITCNTGVCGIDGPVSTMVGQSLAAKGKKVFGIVGDLAFFYDMNALGQRDISDNLRIILINNGRGEEFRLNPRIEDNIGDKNDVIIAAHGHNKGGAKGWAESCGFEYMTADSKESYLGQIDTFCNAEFDKPVLFEVFTKDEDEKAGLELMKTFNK
;
A
#
# COMPACT_ATOMS: atom_id res chain seq x y z
N GLU A 1 -19.10 -8.34 -30.16
CA GLU A 1 -17.64 -8.34 -30.47
C GLU A 1 -16.77 -8.40 -29.21
N ILE A 2 -16.77 -7.39 -28.29
CA ILE A 2 -15.97 -7.44 -27.04
C ILE A 2 -16.38 -8.65 -26.20
N ALA A 3 -17.68 -8.86 -25.99
CA ALA A 3 -18.21 -9.98 -25.25
C ALA A 3 -17.80 -11.34 -25.84
N ASP A 4 -17.74 -11.45 -27.17
CA ASP A 4 -17.35 -12.68 -27.84
C ASP A 4 -15.85 -12.97 -27.66
N ILE A 5 -15.02 -11.92 -27.60
CA ILE A 5 -13.58 -12.06 -27.34
C ILE A 5 -13.33 -12.57 -25.93
N ILE A 6 -14.00 -11.98 -24.93
CA ILE A 6 -13.77 -12.34 -23.51
C ILE A 6 -14.42 -13.68 -23.14
N SER A 7 -15.44 -14.14 -23.89
CA SER A 7 -16.20 -15.34 -23.55
C SER A 7 -15.36 -16.62 -23.46
N ASN A 8 -14.24 -16.67 -24.17
CA ASN A 8 -13.34 -17.82 -24.22
C ASN A 8 -11.96 -17.53 -23.59
N LYS A 9 -11.87 -16.49 -22.77
CA LYS A 9 -10.62 -16.04 -22.18
C LYS A 9 -10.73 -15.97 -20.65
N LYS A 10 -9.62 -16.24 -19.98
CA LYS A 10 -9.47 -16.00 -18.56
C LYS A 10 -9.21 -14.51 -18.35
N VAL A 11 -10.05 -13.86 -17.59
CA VAL A 11 -10.03 -12.40 -17.39
C VAL A 11 -9.73 -12.06 -15.95
N ALA A 12 -8.92 -11.02 -15.73
CA ALA A 12 -8.77 -10.34 -14.45
C ALA A 12 -8.98 -8.82 -14.61
N VAL A 13 -9.31 -8.16 -13.54
CA VAL A 13 -9.26 -6.69 -13.46
C VAL A 13 -8.04 -6.30 -12.62
N TYR A 14 -7.31 -5.28 -13.06
CA TYR A 14 -6.27 -4.62 -12.26
C TYR A 14 -6.64 -3.16 -12.06
N ILE A 15 -6.62 -2.73 -10.79
CA ILE A 15 -6.90 -1.34 -10.42
C ILE A 15 -5.63 -0.70 -9.87
N GLY A 16 -5.13 0.31 -10.56
CA GLY A 16 -4.09 1.18 -10.05
C GLY A 16 -4.63 2.21 -9.05
N SER A 17 -3.88 3.29 -8.80
CA SER A 17 -4.39 4.38 -7.96
C SER A 17 -5.68 4.95 -8.53
N HIS A 18 -6.71 5.04 -7.71
CA HIS A 18 -8.04 5.44 -8.14
C HIS A 18 -8.64 6.47 -7.18
N LYS A 19 -9.53 7.32 -7.67
CA LYS A 19 -10.42 8.10 -6.81
C LYS A 19 -11.30 7.14 -5.99
N ASN A 20 -11.93 7.63 -4.93
CA ASN A 20 -12.96 6.84 -4.24
C ASN A 20 -14.05 6.44 -5.24
N PHE A 21 -14.36 5.15 -5.27
CA PHE A 21 -15.51 4.66 -6.03
C PHE A 21 -16.81 5.23 -5.46
N THR A 22 -17.68 5.69 -6.32
CA THR A 22 -19.08 5.85 -5.92
C THR A 22 -19.70 4.46 -5.78
N LYS A 23 -20.76 4.35 -4.96
CA LYS A 23 -21.47 3.07 -4.82
C LYS A 23 -21.88 2.48 -6.17
N ASP A 24 -22.33 3.30 -7.09
CA ASP A 24 -22.74 2.91 -8.44
C ASP A 24 -21.59 2.36 -9.31
N GLU A 25 -20.40 2.91 -9.18
CA GLU A 25 -19.18 2.43 -9.86
C GLU A 25 -18.71 1.10 -9.25
N GLU A 26 -18.68 1.02 -7.92
CA GLU A 26 -18.27 -0.20 -7.21
C GLU A 26 -19.28 -1.35 -7.44
N ASP A 27 -20.59 -1.08 -7.39
CA ASP A 27 -21.62 -2.07 -7.65
C ASP A 27 -21.52 -2.63 -9.08
N ALA A 28 -21.22 -1.79 -10.08
CA ALA A 28 -21.07 -2.22 -11.47
C ALA A 28 -19.87 -3.15 -11.66
N LEU A 29 -18.71 -2.81 -11.08
CA LEU A 29 -17.50 -3.66 -11.12
C LEU A 29 -17.71 -4.95 -10.32
N SER A 30 -18.27 -4.85 -9.11
CA SER A 30 -18.56 -6.00 -8.25
C SER A 30 -19.48 -7.01 -8.92
N ALA A 31 -20.56 -6.54 -9.55
CA ALA A 31 -21.50 -7.41 -10.25
C ALA A 31 -20.84 -8.13 -11.44
N PHE A 32 -20.00 -7.44 -12.22
CA PHE A 32 -19.23 -8.05 -13.29
C PHE A 32 -18.25 -9.09 -12.76
N ALA A 33 -17.53 -8.78 -11.68
CA ALA A 33 -16.54 -9.65 -11.07
C ALA A 33 -17.17 -10.91 -10.47
N GLU A 34 -18.26 -10.78 -9.70
CA GLU A 34 -18.96 -11.91 -9.06
C GLU A 34 -19.57 -12.85 -10.11
N THR A 35 -20.33 -12.30 -11.07
CA THR A 35 -21.03 -13.11 -12.09
C THR A 35 -20.09 -13.99 -12.89
N ASN A 36 -18.83 -13.55 -13.06
CA ASN A 36 -17.87 -14.19 -13.92
C ASN A 36 -16.65 -14.78 -13.18
N SER A 37 -16.66 -14.84 -11.84
CA SER A 37 -15.54 -15.31 -11.02
C SER A 37 -14.20 -14.63 -11.39
N ILE A 38 -14.23 -13.30 -11.54
CA ILE A 38 -13.08 -12.48 -11.95
C ILE A 38 -12.35 -11.97 -10.72
N PRO A 39 -11.06 -12.24 -10.52
CA PRO A 39 -10.28 -11.58 -9.49
C PRO A 39 -10.04 -10.11 -9.85
N VAL A 40 -10.18 -9.23 -8.85
CA VAL A 40 -9.90 -7.80 -8.94
C VAL A 40 -8.62 -7.52 -8.17
N PHE A 41 -7.51 -7.51 -8.87
CA PHE A 41 -6.18 -7.23 -8.29
C PHE A 41 -5.99 -5.75 -8.04
N CYS A 42 -5.58 -5.39 -6.85
CA CYS A 42 -5.37 -3.99 -6.47
C CYS A 42 -4.33 -3.85 -5.35
N ASP A 43 -3.98 -2.61 -5.05
CA ASP A 43 -3.35 -2.21 -3.80
C ASP A 43 -4.31 -1.29 -3.00
N HIS A 44 -3.87 -0.76 -1.85
CA HIS A 44 -4.69 0.13 -1.03
C HIS A 44 -5.06 1.44 -1.74
N MET A 45 -4.25 1.89 -2.72
CA MET A 45 -4.50 3.12 -3.47
C MET A 45 -5.61 2.99 -4.52
N ALA A 46 -6.09 1.78 -4.73
CA ALA A 46 -7.25 1.53 -5.59
C ALA A 46 -8.56 2.04 -4.98
N HIS A 47 -8.65 2.17 -3.67
CA HIS A 47 -9.88 2.52 -2.93
C HIS A 47 -11.09 1.65 -3.31
N TYR A 48 -10.84 0.41 -3.71
CA TYR A 48 -11.86 -0.56 -4.07
C TYR A 48 -12.11 -1.51 -2.90
N ASN A 49 -13.34 -1.55 -2.40
CA ASN A 49 -13.77 -2.43 -1.31
C ASN A 49 -14.89 -3.39 -1.73
N GLY A 50 -15.10 -3.51 -3.05
CA GLY A 50 -16.12 -4.36 -3.63
C GLY A 50 -15.73 -5.85 -3.66
N LYS A 51 -16.54 -6.61 -4.38
CA LYS A 51 -16.39 -8.07 -4.49
C LYS A 51 -15.15 -8.49 -5.26
N ASN A 52 -14.70 -9.69 -4.97
CA ASN A 52 -13.56 -10.35 -5.63
C ASN A 52 -12.23 -9.58 -5.54
N ARG A 53 -12.10 -8.68 -4.57
CA ARG A 53 -10.87 -7.95 -4.29
C ARG A 53 -9.75 -8.91 -3.86
N ILE A 54 -8.57 -8.75 -4.45
CA ILE A 54 -7.34 -9.47 -4.12
C ILE A 54 -6.18 -8.48 -4.03
N MET A 55 -5.46 -8.51 -2.91
CA MET A 55 -4.22 -7.73 -2.81
C MET A 55 -3.15 -8.30 -3.75
N LEU A 56 -2.68 -7.46 -4.66
CA LEU A 56 -1.71 -7.83 -5.68
C LEU A 56 -0.43 -8.44 -5.08
N ALA A 57 0.07 -7.84 -3.99
CA ALA A 57 1.29 -8.30 -3.33
C ALA A 57 1.11 -9.67 -2.68
N GLN A 58 -0.05 -10.00 -2.13
CA GLN A 58 -0.33 -11.33 -1.61
C GLN A 58 -0.27 -12.37 -2.72
N ALA A 59 -0.96 -12.13 -3.83
CA ALA A 59 -1.01 -13.06 -4.95
C ALA A 59 0.37 -13.30 -5.60
N PHE A 60 1.17 -12.26 -5.80
CA PHE A 60 2.36 -12.35 -6.63
C PHE A 60 3.68 -12.31 -5.86
N ALA A 61 3.76 -11.56 -4.78
CA ALA A 61 4.98 -11.51 -3.97
C ALA A 61 5.01 -12.59 -2.89
N MET A 62 3.90 -12.83 -2.18
CA MET A 62 3.88 -13.81 -1.09
C MET A 62 3.73 -15.25 -1.58
N ILE A 63 2.72 -15.57 -2.41
CA ILE A 63 2.47 -16.95 -2.87
C ILE A 63 2.99 -17.25 -4.27
N ASN A 64 3.43 -16.24 -5.02
CA ASN A 64 3.90 -16.38 -6.39
C ASN A 64 2.91 -17.14 -7.27
N LEU A 65 1.66 -16.68 -7.27
CA LEU A 65 0.55 -17.25 -8.04
C LEU A 65 0.99 -17.58 -9.47
N LYS A 66 0.79 -18.82 -9.88
CA LYS A 66 1.20 -19.30 -11.23
C LYS A 66 0.10 -19.15 -12.26
N ASP A 67 -1.14 -19.27 -11.84
CA ASP A 67 -2.28 -19.12 -12.74
C ASP A 67 -2.43 -17.64 -13.16
N ARG A 68 -2.36 -17.40 -14.47
CA ARG A 68 -2.34 -16.06 -15.07
C ARG A 68 -3.55 -15.88 -15.98
N PRO A 69 -4.11 -14.65 -16.05
CA PRO A 69 -5.18 -14.35 -16.99
C PRO A 69 -4.65 -14.22 -18.42
N ASP A 70 -5.54 -14.41 -19.39
CA ASP A 70 -5.30 -14.09 -20.81
C ASP A 70 -5.50 -12.61 -21.10
N ILE A 71 -6.42 -11.96 -20.36
CA ILE A 71 -6.76 -10.54 -20.50
C ILE A 71 -6.75 -9.90 -19.12
N VAL A 72 -6.12 -8.75 -19.02
CA VAL A 72 -6.20 -7.86 -17.85
C VAL A 72 -6.90 -6.57 -18.25
N ILE A 73 -8.05 -6.31 -17.65
CA ILE A 73 -8.74 -5.02 -17.74
C ILE A 73 -8.07 -4.07 -16.75
N ASP A 74 -7.36 -3.07 -17.27
CA ASP A 74 -6.57 -2.12 -16.51
C ASP A 74 -7.33 -0.81 -16.35
N ILE A 75 -7.56 -0.39 -15.09
CA ILE A 75 -8.21 0.87 -14.73
C ILE A 75 -7.39 1.65 -13.68
N GLY A 76 -7.74 2.90 -13.47
CA GLY A 76 -7.06 3.76 -12.51
C GLY A 76 -5.72 4.31 -13.01
N GLY A 77 -4.97 4.95 -12.14
CA GLY A 77 -3.68 5.60 -12.41
C GLY A 77 -2.47 4.72 -12.06
N VAL A 78 -1.33 5.38 -11.84
CA VAL A 78 -0.10 4.71 -11.41
C VAL A 78 -0.28 4.18 -9.99
N SER A 79 -0.09 2.90 -9.78
CA SER A 79 -0.03 2.32 -8.44
C SER A 79 1.40 2.38 -7.90
N GLY A 80 1.56 2.07 -6.62
CA GLY A 80 2.89 1.98 -6.05
C GLY A 80 3.67 0.74 -6.43
N GLU A 81 2.99 -0.23 -6.97
CA GLU A 81 3.59 -1.37 -7.65
C GLU A 81 3.82 -0.99 -9.12
N TYR A 82 4.86 -0.19 -9.39
CA TYR A 82 5.15 0.34 -10.74
C TYR A 82 5.22 -0.71 -11.83
N TYR A 83 5.63 -1.93 -11.46
CA TYR A 83 5.77 -3.05 -12.38
C TYR A 83 4.60 -4.02 -12.30
N ALA A 84 3.46 -3.61 -11.74
CA ALA A 84 2.33 -4.49 -11.50
C ALA A 84 1.87 -5.23 -12.76
N LEU A 85 1.81 -4.55 -13.91
CA LEU A 85 1.42 -5.19 -15.16
C LEU A 85 2.46 -6.21 -15.69
N ASN A 86 3.73 -6.11 -15.27
CA ASN A 86 4.75 -7.10 -15.58
C ASN A 86 4.49 -8.46 -14.90
N LEU A 87 3.59 -8.49 -13.94
CA LEU A 87 3.14 -9.72 -13.30
C LEU A 87 2.21 -10.55 -14.20
N PHE A 88 1.79 -9.98 -15.34
CA PHE A 88 0.91 -10.59 -16.34
C PHE A 88 1.58 -10.66 -17.72
N PRO A 89 2.74 -11.33 -17.86
CA PRO A 89 3.62 -11.19 -19.03
C PRO A 89 3.01 -11.63 -20.36
N ASN A 90 2.00 -12.49 -20.32
CA ASN A 90 1.36 -13.04 -21.53
C ASN A 90 -0.08 -12.52 -21.72
N ALA A 91 -0.55 -11.63 -20.86
CA ALA A 91 -1.91 -11.13 -20.94
C ALA A 91 -2.03 -9.97 -21.93
N GLU A 92 -3.14 -9.92 -22.64
CA GLU A 92 -3.54 -8.71 -23.35
C GLU A 92 -4.00 -7.66 -22.34
N ILE A 93 -3.41 -6.47 -22.35
CA ILE A 93 -3.82 -5.35 -21.49
C ILE A 93 -4.89 -4.53 -22.21
N TRP A 94 -6.06 -4.45 -21.59
CA TRP A 94 -7.20 -3.67 -22.06
C TRP A 94 -7.41 -2.48 -21.15
N ARG A 95 -7.06 -1.30 -21.62
CA ARG A 95 -7.14 -0.06 -20.83
C ARG A 95 -8.51 0.61 -20.96
N ILE A 96 -9.15 0.94 -19.82
CA ILE A 96 -10.32 1.80 -19.78
C ILE A 96 -9.91 3.16 -19.22
N THR A 97 -10.33 4.26 -19.87
CA THR A 97 -10.01 5.63 -19.48
C THR A 97 -11.14 6.57 -19.91
N GLU A 98 -11.44 7.59 -19.09
CA GLU A 98 -12.54 8.54 -19.37
C GLU A 98 -12.15 9.70 -20.29
N ASN A 99 -10.88 9.89 -20.58
CA ASN A 99 -10.39 11.09 -21.28
C ASN A 99 -9.36 10.77 -22.36
N GLY A 100 -9.30 9.53 -22.82
CA GLY A 100 -8.32 9.09 -23.83
C GLY A 100 -6.87 9.31 -23.43
N SER A 101 -6.61 9.72 -22.17
CA SER A 101 -5.25 9.97 -21.74
C SER A 101 -4.47 8.66 -21.68
N PHE A 102 -3.42 8.62 -22.46
CA PHE A 102 -2.45 7.56 -22.44
C PHE A 102 -1.59 7.74 -21.18
N THR A 103 -2.00 7.16 -20.09
CA THR A 103 -1.08 7.04 -18.95
C THR A 103 -0.03 6.02 -19.36
N TYR A 104 1.16 6.50 -19.70
CA TYR A 104 2.29 5.67 -20.07
C TYR A 104 2.63 4.75 -18.89
N ARG A 105 2.24 3.50 -19.01
CA ARG A 105 2.65 2.47 -18.06
C ARG A 105 3.89 1.78 -18.62
N PHE A 106 5.03 2.12 -18.06
CA PHE A 106 6.36 1.62 -18.40
C PHE A 106 6.37 0.30 -19.19
N ASN A 107 6.70 0.39 -20.49
CA ASN A 107 6.99 -0.73 -21.38
C ASN A 107 5.89 -1.80 -21.58
N TYR A 108 4.64 -1.51 -21.23
CA TYR A 108 3.55 -2.45 -21.46
C TYR A 108 2.69 -2.02 -22.65
N PRO A 109 2.66 -2.81 -23.73
CA PRO A 109 1.79 -2.52 -24.86
C PRO A 109 0.33 -2.72 -24.44
N VAL A 110 -0.48 -1.66 -24.57
CA VAL A 110 -1.93 -1.75 -24.43
C VAL A 110 -2.50 -2.33 -25.72
N ALA A 111 -3.14 -3.49 -25.64
CA ALA A 111 -3.72 -4.16 -26.78
C ALA A 111 -5.02 -3.50 -27.25
N LYS A 112 -5.84 -3.01 -26.30
CA LYS A 112 -7.08 -2.29 -26.59
C LYS A 112 -7.27 -1.14 -25.61
N MET A 113 -7.85 -0.04 -26.11
CA MET A 113 -8.22 1.13 -25.30
C MET A 113 -9.71 1.43 -25.49
N PHE A 114 -10.39 1.69 -24.36
CA PHE A 114 -11.78 2.06 -24.32
C PHE A 114 -11.93 3.44 -23.70
N ASP A 115 -12.37 4.41 -24.48
CA ASP A 115 -12.67 5.76 -24.00
C ASP A 115 -14.12 5.82 -23.53
N CYS A 116 -14.31 5.45 -22.27
CA CYS A 116 -15.62 5.47 -21.60
C CYS A 116 -15.47 5.43 -20.08
N LYS A 117 -16.56 5.75 -19.37
CA LYS A 117 -16.60 5.52 -17.93
C LYS A 117 -16.64 4.04 -17.61
N GLU A 118 -15.81 3.64 -16.66
CA GLU A 118 -15.61 2.25 -16.23
C GLU A 118 -16.95 1.54 -15.93
N LYS A 119 -17.85 2.20 -15.20
CA LYS A 119 -19.16 1.62 -14.87
C LYS A 119 -20.02 1.22 -16.08
N TYR A 120 -19.92 1.96 -17.19
CA TYR A 120 -20.66 1.59 -18.40
C TYR A 120 -20.06 0.38 -19.09
N PHE A 121 -18.72 0.31 -19.12
CA PHE A 121 -18.01 -0.85 -19.62
C PHE A 121 -18.41 -2.13 -18.87
N PHE A 122 -18.33 -2.10 -17.53
CA PHE A 122 -18.67 -3.27 -16.71
C PHE A 122 -20.15 -3.65 -16.83
N ARG A 123 -21.07 -2.69 -16.83
CA ARG A 123 -22.51 -2.95 -16.99
C ARG A 123 -22.86 -3.62 -18.31
N LEU A 124 -22.19 -3.27 -19.40
CA LEU A 124 -22.39 -3.91 -20.69
C LEU A 124 -21.97 -5.38 -20.68
N LEU A 125 -21.11 -5.78 -19.76
CA LEU A 125 -20.51 -7.11 -19.71
C LEU A 125 -21.04 -8.00 -18.59
N ILE A 126 -21.83 -7.50 -17.65
CA ILE A 126 -22.35 -8.26 -16.49
C ILE A 126 -23.01 -9.59 -16.92
N ASN A 127 -23.86 -9.55 -17.97
CA ASN A 127 -24.59 -10.71 -18.43
C ASN A 127 -23.87 -11.48 -19.57
N LYS A 128 -22.58 -11.28 -19.71
CA LYS A 128 -21.76 -11.97 -20.72
C LYS A 128 -20.87 -12.98 -20.03
N SER A 129 -20.95 -14.22 -20.46
CA SER A 129 -20.15 -15.30 -19.91
C SER A 129 -18.66 -15.07 -20.21
N VAL A 130 -17.83 -15.25 -19.18
CA VAL A 130 -16.38 -15.29 -19.26
C VAL A 130 -15.94 -16.68 -18.79
N GLN A 131 -14.98 -17.30 -19.46
CA GLN A 131 -14.51 -18.64 -19.07
C GLN A 131 -13.48 -18.59 -17.93
N ASN A 132 -13.84 -18.00 -16.81
CA ASN A 132 -12.96 -17.97 -15.65
C ASN A 132 -12.98 -19.27 -14.81
N ASN A 133 -14.02 -20.10 -14.93
CA ASN A 133 -14.11 -21.42 -14.30
C ASN A 133 -13.72 -21.42 -12.81
N GLY A 134 -14.21 -20.46 -12.03
CA GLY A 134 -13.86 -20.32 -10.62
C GLY A 134 -12.47 -19.73 -10.38
N TYR A 135 -11.95 -18.93 -11.31
CA TYR A 135 -10.60 -18.36 -11.22
C TYR A 135 -10.41 -17.54 -9.94
N PHE A 136 -11.39 -16.67 -9.59
CA PHE A 136 -11.32 -15.94 -8.32
C PHE A 136 -11.24 -16.89 -7.12
N ASP A 137 -12.10 -17.92 -7.07
CA ASP A 137 -12.12 -18.87 -5.95
C ASP A 137 -10.79 -19.64 -5.84
N SER A 138 -10.20 -20.00 -6.98
CA SER A 138 -8.88 -20.63 -7.00
C SER A 138 -7.81 -19.74 -6.40
N VAL A 139 -7.75 -18.47 -6.83
CA VAL A 139 -6.80 -17.49 -6.28
C VAL A 139 -7.06 -17.23 -4.79
N LYS A 140 -8.33 -17.02 -4.42
CA LYS A 140 -8.72 -16.75 -3.04
C LYS A 140 -8.36 -17.90 -2.10
N ASN A 141 -8.58 -19.15 -2.53
CA ASN A 141 -8.22 -20.33 -1.76
C ASN A 141 -6.70 -20.45 -1.53
N GLU A 142 -5.87 -20.01 -2.45
CA GLU A 142 -4.41 -19.95 -2.23
C GLU A 142 -4.06 -18.83 -1.25
N ILE A 143 -4.68 -17.66 -1.37
CA ILE A 143 -4.46 -16.51 -0.47
C ILE A 143 -4.91 -16.83 0.97
N ASP A 144 -6.04 -17.52 1.13
CA ASP A 144 -6.57 -17.87 2.45
C ASP A 144 -5.68 -18.87 3.23
N ARG A 145 -4.71 -19.49 2.56
CA ARG A 145 -3.69 -20.34 3.18
C ARG A 145 -2.45 -19.57 3.61
N ILE A 146 -2.34 -18.30 3.27
CA ILE A 146 -1.22 -17.48 3.71
C ILE A 146 -1.18 -17.46 5.23
N THR A 147 -0.03 -17.80 5.77
CA THR A 147 0.28 -17.65 7.18
C THR A 147 1.35 -16.57 7.35
N GLU A 148 1.33 -15.92 8.50
CA GLU A 148 2.29 -14.89 8.82
C GLU A 148 3.55 -15.51 9.44
N PRO A 149 4.75 -15.24 8.92
CA PRO A 149 5.98 -15.73 9.54
C PRO A 149 6.27 -15.03 10.86
N ASP A 150 7.11 -15.64 11.70
CA ASP A 150 7.63 -14.95 12.88
C ASP A 150 8.67 -13.90 12.44
N LEU A 151 8.25 -12.65 12.41
CA LEU A 151 9.04 -11.53 11.91
C LEU A 151 9.93 -10.92 13.00
N PRO A 152 11.17 -10.49 12.67
CA PRO A 152 11.96 -9.61 13.54
C PRO A 152 11.30 -8.22 13.63
N LEU A 153 11.87 -7.32 14.44
CA LEU A 153 11.39 -5.93 14.48
C LEU A 153 11.77 -5.19 13.18
N CYS A 154 10.82 -5.14 12.25
CA CYS A 154 10.98 -4.56 10.92
C CYS A 154 9.68 -3.93 10.44
N ASN A 155 9.73 -3.25 9.30
CA ASN A 155 8.56 -2.65 8.64
C ASN A 155 7.37 -3.64 8.53
N SER A 156 7.62 -4.89 8.12
CA SER A 156 6.57 -5.89 7.95
C SER A 156 5.86 -6.22 9.26
N LEU A 157 6.61 -6.40 10.37
CA LEU A 157 6.02 -6.62 11.69
C LEU A 157 5.19 -5.41 12.14
N ILE A 158 5.72 -4.21 11.94
CA ILE A 158 5.07 -2.97 12.35
C ILE A 158 3.74 -2.80 11.62
N VAL A 159 3.73 -2.98 10.31
CA VAL A 159 2.51 -2.87 9.48
C VAL A 159 1.50 -3.96 9.82
N SER A 160 1.95 -5.22 9.98
CA SER A 160 1.09 -6.33 10.38
C SER A 160 0.33 -6.04 11.68
N ASN A 161 1.03 -5.54 12.69
CA ASN A 161 0.40 -5.19 13.95
C ASN A 161 -0.50 -3.95 13.82
N LEU A 162 -0.07 -2.93 13.06
CA LEU A 162 -0.92 -1.77 12.80
C LEU A 162 -2.24 -2.20 12.15
N ALA A 163 -2.22 -3.13 11.19
CA ALA A 163 -3.44 -3.64 10.57
C ALA A 163 -4.39 -4.34 11.56
N LYS A 164 -3.85 -4.95 12.62
CA LYS A 164 -4.62 -5.64 13.66
C LYS A 164 -5.19 -4.71 14.73
N PHE A 165 -4.47 -3.63 15.07
CA PHE A 165 -4.80 -2.77 16.20
C PHE A 165 -5.47 -1.44 15.83
N ILE A 166 -5.31 -0.97 14.59
CA ILE A 166 -5.90 0.30 14.14
C ILE A 166 -7.43 0.22 14.19
N PRO A 167 -8.12 1.16 14.86
CA PRO A 167 -9.58 1.13 14.97
C PRO A 167 -10.27 1.30 13.61
N ALA A 168 -11.37 0.57 13.42
CA ALA A 168 -12.25 0.75 12.28
C ALA A 168 -12.71 2.22 12.14
N GLY A 169 -12.87 2.68 10.91
CA GLY A 169 -13.29 4.06 10.61
C GLY A 169 -12.18 5.10 10.73
N SER A 170 -10.96 4.71 11.10
CA SER A 170 -9.78 5.58 11.11
C SER A 170 -9.37 6.03 9.71
N SER A 171 -8.48 7.02 9.64
CA SER A 171 -7.73 7.34 8.43
C SER A 171 -6.28 6.95 8.60
N LEU A 172 -5.64 6.47 7.55
CA LEU A 172 -4.23 6.07 7.55
C LEU A 172 -3.50 6.65 6.34
N HIS A 173 -2.45 7.42 6.59
CA HIS A 173 -1.54 7.85 5.53
C HIS A 173 -0.19 7.16 5.69
N HIS A 174 0.33 6.59 4.61
CA HIS A 174 1.65 5.97 4.65
C HIS A 174 2.60 6.58 3.62
N SER A 175 3.90 6.58 3.95
CA SER A 175 4.93 7.01 3.03
C SER A 175 5.14 5.99 1.90
N VAL A 176 5.90 6.42 0.90
CA VAL A 176 6.27 5.62 -0.28
C VAL A 176 7.35 4.58 0.02
N SER A 177 7.77 3.84 -1.01
CA SER A 177 8.90 2.90 -0.99
C SER A 177 8.69 1.72 -0.03
N ASN A 178 9.60 1.48 0.89
CA ASN A 178 9.59 0.29 1.75
C ASN A 178 8.31 0.19 2.60
N THR A 179 7.85 1.29 3.20
CA THR A 179 6.60 1.31 3.97
C THR A 179 5.42 0.88 3.10
N LYS A 180 5.28 1.45 1.90
CA LYS A 180 4.21 1.09 0.97
C LYS A 180 4.25 -0.37 0.55
N ARG A 181 5.44 -0.91 0.26
CA ARG A 181 5.61 -2.33 -0.08
C ARG A 181 5.10 -3.23 1.03
N ASN A 182 5.42 -2.91 2.28
CA ASN A 182 4.97 -3.68 3.43
C ASN A 182 3.47 -3.52 3.69
N MET A 183 2.90 -2.33 3.48
CA MET A 183 1.45 -2.11 3.56
C MET A 183 0.67 -3.06 2.65
N ASN A 184 1.17 -3.30 1.43
CA ASN A 184 0.48 -4.12 0.43
C ASN A 184 0.47 -5.64 0.73
N PHE A 185 1.23 -6.10 1.72
CA PHE A 185 1.16 -7.49 2.19
C PHE A 185 -0.03 -7.76 3.12
N HIS A 186 -0.63 -6.74 3.70
CA HIS A 186 -1.64 -6.86 4.74
C HIS A 186 -2.97 -6.24 4.32
N GLU A 187 -4.06 -6.90 4.71
CA GLU A 187 -5.40 -6.35 4.62
C GLU A 187 -5.69 -5.47 5.83
N PHE A 188 -6.42 -4.40 5.61
CA PHE A 188 -6.95 -3.53 6.65
C PHE A 188 -8.48 -3.57 6.63
N ASP A 189 -9.11 -3.18 7.73
CA ASP A 189 -10.56 -3.03 7.76
C ASP A 189 -11.02 -2.06 6.66
N ASN A 190 -12.04 -2.44 5.90
CA ASN A 190 -12.52 -1.70 4.74
C ASN A 190 -13.05 -0.29 5.06
N SER A 191 -13.35 0.00 6.33
CA SER A 191 -13.76 1.33 6.78
C SER A 191 -12.58 2.29 6.99
N ILE A 192 -11.34 1.81 6.96
CA ILE A 192 -10.13 2.62 7.10
C ILE A 192 -9.81 3.27 5.76
N TYR A 193 -9.75 4.60 5.76
CA TYR A 193 -9.38 5.37 4.56
C TYR A 193 -7.87 5.47 4.43
N ILE A 194 -7.28 4.72 3.48
CA ILE A 194 -5.84 4.62 3.30
C ILE A 194 -5.38 5.51 2.14
N THR A 195 -4.33 6.29 2.36
CA THR A 195 -3.74 7.20 1.35
C THR A 195 -2.22 7.14 1.33
N CYS A 196 -1.63 7.49 0.19
CA CYS A 196 -0.18 7.57 0.00
C CYS A 196 0.19 8.58 -1.10
N ASN A 197 1.30 9.27 -0.97
CA ASN A 197 1.82 10.19 -1.99
C ASN A 197 2.53 9.42 -3.12
N THR A 198 1.77 8.67 -3.93
CA THR A 198 2.35 7.72 -4.90
C THR A 198 2.79 8.33 -6.23
N GLY A 199 2.32 9.49 -6.62
CA GLY A 199 2.43 10.01 -7.99
C GLY A 199 3.84 9.94 -8.58
N VAL A 200 4.81 10.53 -7.89
CA VAL A 200 6.22 10.59 -8.29
C VAL A 200 7.19 10.05 -7.23
N CYS A 201 6.68 9.31 -6.26
CA CYS A 201 7.46 8.77 -5.13
C CYS A 201 8.27 9.80 -4.33
N GLY A 202 7.75 11.02 -4.19
CA GLY A 202 8.38 12.05 -3.37
C GLY A 202 8.32 11.71 -1.89
N ILE A 203 9.43 11.96 -1.19
CA ILE A 203 9.54 11.81 0.28
C ILE A 203 9.30 13.14 1.01
N ASP A 204 8.97 14.17 0.29
CA ASP A 204 8.93 15.58 0.70
C ASP A 204 7.56 16.08 1.19
N GLY A 205 6.59 15.20 1.41
CA GLY A 205 5.25 15.61 1.82
C GLY A 205 4.43 14.63 2.67
N PRO A 206 4.96 13.48 3.13
CA PRO A 206 4.15 12.53 3.88
C PRO A 206 3.66 13.06 5.22
N VAL A 207 4.54 13.71 6.01
CA VAL A 207 4.20 14.26 7.33
C VAL A 207 3.23 15.44 7.19
N SER A 208 3.48 16.34 6.23
CA SER A 208 2.57 17.45 5.90
C SER A 208 1.17 16.94 5.53
N THR A 209 1.09 15.84 4.77
CA THR A 209 -0.19 15.22 4.40
C THR A 209 -0.90 14.62 5.62
N MET A 210 -0.18 13.93 6.53
CA MET A 210 -0.72 13.40 7.78
C MET A 210 -1.30 14.51 8.66
N VAL A 211 -0.56 15.62 8.82
CA VAL A 211 -1.01 16.80 9.56
C VAL A 211 -2.27 17.39 8.91
N GLY A 212 -2.26 17.60 7.60
CA GLY A 212 -3.44 18.10 6.87
C GLY A 212 -4.66 17.20 7.02
N GLN A 213 -4.45 15.87 6.97
CA GLN A 213 -5.51 14.89 7.15
C GLN A 213 -6.08 14.93 8.58
N SER A 214 -5.25 15.11 9.61
CA SER A 214 -5.70 15.23 10.99
C SER A 214 -6.57 16.47 11.22
N LEU A 215 -6.21 17.58 10.60
CA LEU A 215 -7.00 18.82 10.66
C LEU A 215 -8.35 18.68 9.94
N ALA A 216 -8.39 17.93 8.85
CA ALA A 216 -9.61 17.71 8.06
C ALA A 216 -10.54 16.65 8.66
N ALA A 217 -10.00 15.62 9.31
CA ALA A 217 -10.74 14.46 9.81
C ALA A 217 -11.11 14.58 11.30
N LYS A 218 -11.74 15.69 11.68
CA LYS A 218 -12.18 15.92 13.09
C LYS A 218 -13.08 14.80 13.58
N GLY A 219 -12.81 14.31 14.79
CA GLY A 219 -13.58 13.22 15.42
C GLY A 219 -13.22 11.81 14.95
N LYS A 220 -12.17 11.66 14.12
CA LYS A 220 -11.59 10.36 13.74
C LYS A 220 -10.13 10.29 14.15
N LYS A 221 -9.65 9.11 14.53
CA LYS A 221 -8.22 8.87 14.70
C LYS A 221 -7.54 8.88 13.33
N VAL A 222 -6.43 9.59 13.22
CA VAL A 222 -5.62 9.70 12.00
C VAL A 222 -4.26 9.10 12.29
N PHE A 223 -3.94 8.06 11.55
CA PHE A 223 -2.67 7.35 11.66
C PHE A 223 -1.75 7.73 10.51
N GLY A 224 -0.46 7.80 10.83
CA GLY A 224 0.60 7.94 9.86
C GLY A 224 1.66 6.87 10.06
N ILE A 225 2.26 6.38 8.95
CA ILE A 225 3.43 5.52 9.01
C ILE A 225 4.46 6.02 8.00
N VAL A 226 5.66 6.33 8.48
CA VAL A 226 6.70 7.01 7.71
C VAL A 226 8.09 6.49 8.08
N GLY A 227 8.97 6.32 7.09
CA GLY A 227 10.40 6.06 7.32
C GLY A 227 11.14 7.35 7.73
N ASP A 228 12.29 7.17 8.36
CA ASP A 228 13.12 8.25 8.90
C ASP A 228 13.52 9.28 7.84
N LEU A 229 13.99 8.83 6.69
CA LEU A 229 14.41 9.73 5.63
C LEU A 229 13.29 10.69 5.20
N ALA A 230 12.07 10.17 4.97
CA ALA A 230 10.91 10.97 4.61
C ALA A 230 10.43 11.85 5.78
N PHE A 231 10.51 11.33 7.01
CA PHE A 231 10.13 12.08 8.20
C PHE A 231 11.03 13.31 8.39
N PHE A 232 12.35 13.13 8.42
CA PHE A 232 13.28 14.23 8.65
C PHE A 232 13.31 15.24 7.50
N TYR A 233 12.97 14.80 6.29
CA TYR A 233 12.82 15.71 5.15
C TYR A 233 11.61 16.65 5.31
N ASP A 234 10.53 16.18 5.92
CA ASP A 234 9.25 16.89 6.08
C ASP A 234 8.90 17.21 7.56
N MET A 235 9.86 17.04 8.48
CA MET A 235 9.64 17.13 9.92
C MET A 235 9.12 18.49 10.40
N ASN A 236 9.37 19.56 9.63
CA ASN A 236 8.92 20.90 9.99
C ASN A 236 7.40 21.02 10.04
N ALA A 237 6.68 20.10 9.37
CA ALA A 237 5.22 20.05 9.43
C ALA A 237 4.67 19.80 10.83
N LEU A 238 5.44 19.16 11.74
CA LEU A 238 5.05 18.99 13.15
C LEU A 238 4.95 20.32 13.92
N GLY A 239 5.60 21.37 13.44
CA GLY A 239 5.55 22.72 14.03
C GLY A 239 4.26 23.50 13.73
N GLN A 240 3.29 22.89 13.03
CA GLN A 240 2.00 23.53 12.77
C GLN A 240 1.23 23.77 14.10
N ARG A 241 0.65 24.96 14.28
CA ARG A 241 0.07 25.39 15.58
C ARG A 241 -1.17 24.62 16.04
N ASP A 242 -1.98 24.15 15.09
CA ASP A 242 -3.32 23.63 15.37
C ASP A 242 -3.40 22.10 15.14
N ILE A 243 -2.28 21.38 15.33
CA ILE A 243 -2.30 19.90 15.20
C ILE A 243 -3.20 19.31 16.29
N SER A 244 -4.12 18.47 15.86
CA SER A 244 -5.10 17.85 16.74
C SER A 244 -4.52 16.63 17.47
N ASP A 245 -5.04 16.34 18.65
CA ASP A 245 -4.79 15.15 19.48
C ASP A 245 -5.18 13.82 18.80
N ASN A 246 -5.91 13.89 17.69
CA ASN A 246 -6.30 12.71 16.90
C ASN A 246 -5.17 12.13 16.05
N LEU A 247 -4.00 12.81 15.92
CA LEU A 247 -2.89 12.38 15.07
C LEU A 247 -1.97 11.38 15.79
N ARG A 248 -1.70 10.26 15.16
CA ARG A 248 -0.82 9.18 15.63
C ARG A 248 0.18 8.85 14.52
N ILE A 249 1.47 9.10 14.71
CA ILE A 249 2.51 8.83 13.71
C ILE A 249 3.44 7.73 14.21
N ILE A 250 3.59 6.67 13.44
CA ILE A 250 4.70 5.72 13.59
C ILE A 250 5.84 6.20 12.68
N LEU A 251 6.98 6.47 13.30
CA LEU A 251 8.24 6.73 12.62
C LEU A 251 9.11 5.48 12.68
N ILE A 252 9.37 4.85 11.54
CA ILE A 252 10.30 3.74 11.43
C ILE A 252 11.68 4.30 11.15
N ASN A 253 12.57 4.19 12.14
CA ASN A 253 13.91 4.76 12.07
C ASN A 253 14.94 3.63 12.01
N ASN A 254 15.43 3.34 10.79
CA ASN A 254 16.56 2.44 10.56
C ASN A 254 17.88 3.19 10.28
N GLY A 255 17.85 4.52 10.30
CA GLY A 255 19.02 5.37 10.06
C GLY A 255 19.49 5.40 8.61
N ARG A 256 18.67 4.91 7.67
CA ARG A 256 19.07 4.70 6.26
C ARG A 256 17.92 4.97 5.28
N GLY A 257 18.27 5.14 4.01
CA GLY A 257 17.31 5.04 2.91
C GLY A 257 17.15 3.58 2.48
N GLU A 258 16.33 2.83 3.17
CA GLU A 258 16.19 1.38 3.01
C GLU A 258 15.85 0.93 1.57
N GLU A 259 15.06 1.71 0.84
CA GLU A 259 14.75 1.42 -0.58
C GLU A 259 16.01 1.26 -1.44
N PHE A 260 17.04 2.05 -1.16
CA PHE A 260 18.31 1.98 -1.88
C PHE A 260 19.14 0.76 -1.48
N ARG A 261 19.00 0.30 -0.24
CA ARG A 261 19.66 -0.91 0.27
C ARG A 261 19.01 -2.19 -0.21
N LEU A 262 17.70 -2.16 -0.43
CA LEU A 262 16.93 -3.30 -0.96
C LEU A 262 17.06 -3.46 -2.47
N ASN A 263 17.67 -2.49 -3.18
CA ASN A 263 17.91 -2.56 -4.61
C ASN A 263 19.33 -3.11 -4.88
N PRO A 264 19.48 -4.37 -5.32
CA PRO A 264 20.78 -4.99 -5.52
C PRO A 264 21.70 -4.20 -6.46
N ARG A 265 21.13 -3.56 -7.49
CA ARG A 265 21.92 -2.76 -8.43
C ARG A 265 22.56 -1.54 -7.79
N ILE A 266 21.89 -0.95 -6.81
CA ILE A 266 22.41 0.20 -6.08
C ILE A 266 23.36 -0.26 -4.99
N GLU A 267 22.97 -1.25 -4.20
CA GLU A 267 23.76 -1.81 -3.11
C GLU A 267 25.12 -2.32 -3.61
N ASP A 268 25.13 -3.14 -4.67
CA ASP A 268 26.35 -3.73 -5.24
C ASP A 268 27.31 -2.69 -5.83
N ASN A 269 26.82 -1.57 -6.34
CA ASN A 269 27.64 -0.55 -7.00
C ASN A 269 28.05 0.61 -6.09
N ILE A 270 27.23 0.98 -5.13
CA ILE A 270 27.41 2.19 -4.31
C ILE A 270 27.67 1.82 -2.84
N GLY A 271 26.98 0.80 -2.33
CA GLY A 271 27.11 0.32 -0.96
C GLY A 271 26.89 1.42 0.08
N ASP A 272 27.74 1.48 1.11
CA ASP A 272 27.62 2.43 2.23
C ASP A 272 27.73 3.91 1.82
N LYS A 273 28.29 4.22 0.65
CA LYS A 273 28.32 5.59 0.14
C LYS A 273 26.93 6.16 -0.12
N ASN A 274 25.95 5.28 -0.27
CA ASN A 274 24.57 5.66 -0.48
C ASN A 274 24.01 6.48 0.70
N ASP A 275 24.30 6.07 1.93
CA ASP A 275 23.84 6.76 3.14
C ASP A 275 24.30 8.22 3.19
N VAL A 276 25.53 8.49 2.70
CA VAL A 276 26.07 9.86 2.61
C VAL A 276 25.34 10.69 1.57
N ILE A 277 25.06 10.09 0.40
CA ILE A 277 24.40 10.79 -0.74
C ILE A 277 22.98 11.21 -0.37
N ILE A 278 22.24 10.34 0.34
CA ILE A 278 20.84 10.60 0.73
C ILE A 278 20.69 11.22 2.12
N ALA A 279 21.80 11.57 2.77
CA ALA A 279 21.83 12.20 4.11
C ALA A 279 21.06 11.44 5.20
N ALA A 280 21.00 10.10 5.11
CA ALA A 280 20.22 9.26 6.02
C ALA A 280 20.96 8.96 7.34
N HIS A 281 22.25 8.69 7.23
CA HIS A 281 23.07 8.09 8.29
C HIS A 281 23.16 8.89 9.61
N GLY A 282 22.84 10.15 9.62
CA GLY A 282 22.96 11.01 10.82
C GLY A 282 21.76 10.92 11.78
N HIS A 283 20.61 10.47 11.34
CA HIS A 283 19.35 10.66 12.04
C HIS A 283 19.14 9.71 13.24
N ASN A 284 19.74 8.53 13.25
CA ASN A 284 19.54 7.55 14.31
C ASN A 284 20.23 7.88 15.64
N LYS A 285 21.15 8.82 15.67
CA LYS A 285 21.92 9.15 16.90
C LYS A 285 21.11 9.88 17.96
N GLY A 286 20.12 10.67 17.57
CA GLY A 286 19.30 11.48 18.47
C GLY A 286 17.81 11.24 18.34
N GLY A 287 17.39 10.52 17.29
CA GLY A 287 16.00 10.30 16.97
C GLY A 287 15.20 11.59 16.77
N ALA A 288 13.88 11.47 16.77
CA ALA A 288 12.96 12.59 16.60
C ALA A 288 12.49 13.20 17.93
N LYS A 289 12.89 12.65 19.08
CA LYS A 289 12.36 12.99 20.41
C LYS A 289 12.31 14.49 20.68
N GLY A 290 13.46 15.14 20.59
CA GLY A 290 13.58 16.56 20.96
C GLY A 290 12.69 17.47 20.09
N TRP A 291 12.56 17.14 18.79
CA TRP A 291 11.70 17.87 17.88
C TRP A 291 10.21 17.60 18.15
N ALA A 292 9.82 16.35 18.33
CA ALA A 292 8.46 15.97 18.65
C ALA A 292 7.96 16.64 19.94
N GLU A 293 8.74 16.56 21.02
CA GLU A 293 8.40 17.19 22.32
C GLU A 293 8.32 18.71 22.20
N SER A 294 9.23 19.35 21.45
CA SER A 294 9.20 20.80 21.24
C SER A 294 7.99 21.26 20.40
N CYS A 295 7.46 20.37 19.57
CA CYS A 295 6.23 20.59 18.80
C CYS A 295 4.94 20.18 19.56
N GLY A 296 5.06 19.74 20.82
CA GLY A 296 3.92 19.40 21.68
C GLY A 296 3.37 18.00 21.52
N PHE A 297 4.12 17.10 20.87
CA PHE A 297 3.74 15.69 20.74
C PHE A 297 4.06 14.90 22.02
N GLU A 298 3.20 13.95 22.36
CA GLU A 298 3.58 12.83 23.20
C GLU A 298 4.56 11.94 22.42
N TYR A 299 5.67 11.57 23.06
CA TYR A 299 6.70 10.77 22.43
C TYR A 299 6.78 9.36 23.02
N MET A 300 6.62 8.36 22.17
CA MET A 300 6.79 6.94 22.48
C MET A 300 7.99 6.39 21.70
N THR A 301 8.65 5.35 22.21
CA THR A 301 9.78 4.73 21.53
C THR A 301 9.85 3.23 21.79
N ALA A 302 10.35 2.49 20.80
CA ALA A 302 10.69 1.08 20.90
C ALA A 302 11.95 0.77 20.08
N ASP A 303 12.84 -0.07 20.63
CA ASP A 303 14.08 -0.52 20.02
C ASP A 303 14.22 -2.06 20.00
N SER A 304 13.19 -2.75 20.48
CA SER A 304 13.07 -4.22 20.48
C SER A 304 11.65 -4.64 20.14
N LYS A 305 11.51 -5.87 19.66
CA LYS A 305 10.21 -6.47 19.33
C LYS A 305 9.27 -6.49 20.54
N GLU A 306 9.79 -6.86 21.71
CA GLU A 306 9.04 -6.90 22.97
C GLU A 306 8.56 -5.51 23.36
N SER A 307 9.43 -4.51 23.28
CA SER A 307 9.07 -3.11 23.60
C SER A 307 8.01 -2.58 22.64
N TYR A 308 8.12 -2.88 21.34
CA TYR A 308 7.13 -2.49 20.34
C TYR A 308 5.76 -3.18 20.59
N LEU A 309 5.76 -4.50 20.76
CA LEU A 309 4.52 -5.27 21.00
C LEU A 309 3.83 -4.87 22.30
N GLY A 310 4.57 -4.47 23.31
CA GLY A 310 4.02 -3.99 24.58
C GLY A 310 3.34 -2.61 24.49
N GLN A 311 3.54 -1.87 23.40
CA GLN A 311 3.07 -0.49 23.28
C GLN A 311 2.08 -0.25 22.13
N ILE A 312 2.04 -1.11 21.12
CA ILE A 312 1.25 -0.87 19.89
C ILE A 312 -0.26 -0.73 20.16
N ASP A 313 -0.82 -1.52 21.06
CA ASP A 313 -2.23 -1.42 21.45
C ASP A 313 -2.51 -0.07 22.12
N THR A 314 -1.68 0.35 23.07
CA THR A 314 -1.78 1.65 23.71
C THR A 314 -1.68 2.78 22.69
N PHE A 315 -0.71 2.72 21.78
CA PHE A 315 -0.56 3.70 20.71
C PHE A 315 -1.82 3.82 19.84
N CYS A 316 -2.43 2.70 19.47
CA CYS A 316 -3.60 2.69 18.60
C CYS A 316 -4.90 3.08 19.33
N ASN A 317 -5.09 2.61 20.56
CA ASN A 317 -6.40 2.59 21.19
C ASN A 317 -6.55 3.52 22.39
N ALA A 318 -5.47 3.87 23.11
CA ALA A 318 -5.58 4.82 24.24
C ALA A 318 -5.99 6.22 23.78
N GLU A 319 -6.64 6.95 24.68
CA GLU A 319 -6.91 8.37 24.50
C GLU A 319 -5.70 9.19 24.98
N PHE A 320 -5.33 10.19 24.19
CA PHE A 320 -4.26 11.13 24.49
C PHE A 320 -4.81 12.54 24.33
N ASP A 321 -4.28 13.48 25.11
CA ASP A 321 -4.60 14.90 25.03
C ASP A 321 -3.67 15.68 24.07
N LYS A 322 -2.78 14.96 23.38
CA LYS A 322 -1.79 15.47 22.44
C LYS A 322 -1.66 14.53 21.25
N PRO A 323 -1.19 15.02 20.08
CA PRO A 323 -0.74 14.14 19.01
C PRO A 323 0.43 13.26 19.49
N VAL A 324 0.56 12.06 18.92
CA VAL A 324 1.57 11.08 19.35
C VAL A 324 2.55 10.79 18.23
N LEU A 325 3.84 10.79 18.55
CA LEU A 325 4.90 10.23 17.70
C LEU A 325 5.48 8.99 18.38
N PHE A 326 5.33 7.84 17.71
CA PHE A 326 5.92 6.58 18.14
C PHE A 326 7.12 6.24 17.24
N GLU A 327 8.34 6.49 17.73
CA GLU A 327 9.57 6.20 17.01
C GLU A 327 10.03 4.78 17.30
N VAL A 328 10.07 3.94 16.25
CA VAL A 328 10.47 2.54 16.32
C VAL A 328 11.81 2.38 15.60
N PHE A 329 12.85 2.04 16.36
CA PHE A 329 14.19 1.82 15.84
C PHE A 329 14.31 0.39 15.33
N THR A 330 14.56 0.24 14.01
CA THR A 330 14.78 -1.03 13.36
C THR A 330 16.22 -1.17 12.86
N LYS A 331 16.61 -2.36 12.42
CA LYS A 331 17.95 -2.65 11.91
C LYS A 331 17.90 -3.09 10.47
N ASP A 332 18.91 -2.73 9.69
CA ASP A 332 19.05 -3.09 8.28
C ASP A 332 18.94 -4.62 8.04
N GLU A 333 19.62 -5.42 8.87
CA GLU A 333 19.53 -6.87 8.79
C GLU A 333 18.11 -7.40 9.04
N ASP A 334 17.38 -6.81 9.99
CA ASP A 334 16.01 -7.19 10.33
C ASP A 334 15.01 -6.78 9.23
N GLU A 335 15.23 -5.61 8.61
CA GLU A 335 14.43 -5.16 7.47
C GLU A 335 14.58 -6.11 6.27
N LYS A 336 15.81 -6.50 5.94
CA LYS A 336 16.09 -7.45 4.85
C LYS A 336 15.51 -8.83 5.15
N ALA A 337 15.72 -9.33 6.36
CA ALA A 337 15.19 -10.63 6.80
C ALA A 337 13.66 -10.65 6.78
N GLY A 338 13.02 -9.62 7.30
CA GLY A 338 11.56 -9.51 7.31
C GLY A 338 10.96 -9.48 5.91
N LEU A 339 11.52 -8.69 5.00
CA LEU A 339 11.06 -8.62 3.62
C LEU A 339 11.25 -9.95 2.87
N GLU A 340 12.36 -10.65 3.10
CA GLU A 340 12.62 -11.96 2.51
C GLU A 340 11.64 -13.01 3.03
N LEU A 341 11.38 -13.05 4.34
CA LEU A 341 10.38 -13.92 4.94
C LEU A 341 8.99 -13.69 4.34
N MET A 342 8.55 -12.43 4.19
CA MET A 342 7.26 -12.12 3.58
C MET A 342 7.14 -12.63 2.15
N LYS A 343 8.24 -12.69 1.41
CA LYS A 343 8.25 -13.14 0.01
C LYS A 343 8.45 -14.64 -0.18
N THR A 344 8.95 -15.35 0.82
CA THR A 344 9.38 -16.75 0.63
C THR A 344 8.64 -17.75 1.51
N PHE A 345 8.13 -17.33 2.67
CA PHE A 345 7.57 -18.23 3.68
C PHE A 345 6.37 -19.06 3.20
N ASN A 346 5.55 -18.49 2.31
CA ASN A 346 4.33 -19.12 1.78
C ASN A 346 4.50 -19.68 0.34
N LYS A 347 5.70 -19.78 -0.18
CA LYS A 347 5.96 -20.31 -1.53
C LYS A 347 6.21 -21.80 -1.58
#